data_33e180509fe99183ef4bbae423dc4c18
#
_entry.id   33e180509fe99183ef4bbae423dc4c18
#
_cell.length_a   1.000
_cell.length_b   1.000
_cell.length_c   1.000
_cell.angle_alpha   90.00
_cell.angle_beta   90.00
_cell.angle_gamma   90.00
#
_symmetry.space_group_name_H-M   'P 1'
#
loop_
_entity.id
_entity.type
_entity.pdbx_description
1 polymer ?
#
loop_
_entity_poly.entity_id
_entity_poly.type
_entity_poly.pdbx_seq_one_letter_code
_entity_poly.pdbx_strand_id
1 'polypeptide(L)'
;MSAVEPSPPFTPNTTYLTKPATPTLVSVAGWVLLAIAVGWLVLVGYTGFVYATTQLSHLSTWRAQSLVDAQAYYPVLFLMVSAFSNVALHGFCTVAYLRGYRWAALVLSVALALGVLASLLIMLAVAALLGTLNGAPSQDVELLLSSASPLYTLVYIAVPYMLVCVVALALVWSRQSRTYMEMRRDWRVGRSEDYLI
;
A
#
# COMPACT_ATOMS: atom_id res chain seq x y z
N MET A 1 -39.29 48.37 34.69
CA MET A 1 -39.53 47.37 33.64
C MET A 1 -38.41 47.51 32.62
N SER A 2 -37.41 46.65 32.73
CA SER A 2 -36.28 46.62 31.77
C SER A 2 -36.75 45.85 30.54
N ALA A 3 -36.73 46.50 29.37
CA ALA A 3 -37.02 45.86 28.12
C ALA A 3 -35.89 44.80 27.83
N VAL A 4 -36.28 43.54 27.72
CA VAL A 4 -35.39 42.47 27.28
C VAL A 4 -35.12 42.69 25.79
N GLU A 5 -33.88 43.02 25.45
CA GLU A 5 -33.44 43.17 24.09
C GLU A 5 -33.60 41.80 23.36
N PRO A 6 -34.30 41.73 22.21
CA PRO A 6 -34.46 40.46 21.51
C PRO A 6 -33.10 39.98 21.04
N SER A 7 -32.78 38.72 21.36
CA SER A 7 -31.55 38.05 20.90
C SER A 7 -31.42 38.15 19.38
N PRO A 8 -30.25 38.47 18.83
CA PRO A 8 -30.09 38.53 17.38
C PRO A 8 -30.48 37.18 16.76
N PRO A 9 -31.18 37.21 15.61
CA PRO A 9 -31.60 35.98 14.95
C PRO A 9 -30.37 35.09 14.68
N PHE A 10 -30.49 33.82 15.06
CA PHE A 10 -29.46 32.81 14.81
C PHE A 10 -29.27 32.71 13.29
N THR A 11 -28.23 33.33 12.77
CA THR A 11 -27.82 33.12 11.37
C THR A 11 -27.05 31.80 11.32
N PRO A 12 -27.61 30.74 10.71
CA PRO A 12 -26.90 29.49 10.55
C PRO A 12 -25.59 29.77 9.82
N ASN A 13 -24.49 29.28 10.39
CA ASN A 13 -23.14 29.50 9.88
C ASN A 13 -23.03 28.76 8.52
N THR A 14 -23.31 29.46 7.41
CA THR A 14 -23.37 28.94 6.03
C THR A 14 -22.05 28.28 5.57
N THR A 15 -21.00 28.41 6.36
CA THR A 15 -19.67 27.82 6.11
C THR A 15 -19.70 26.30 6.02
N TYR A 16 -20.71 25.63 6.59
CA TYR A 16 -20.84 24.17 6.60
C TYR A 16 -21.60 23.59 5.40
N LEU A 17 -22.21 24.42 4.57
CA LEU A 17 -23.04 23.98 3.44
C LEU A 17 -22.20 23.50 2.23
N THR A 18 -20.98 23.96 2.08
CA THR A 18 -20.13 23.61 0.94
C THR A 18 -19.11 22.55 1.31
N LYS A 19 -19.15 21.43 0.56
CA LYS A 19 -18.17 20.36 0.70
C LYS A 19 -16.74 20.89 0.43
N PRO A 20 -15.78 20.72 1.36
CA PRO A 20 -14.42 21.18 1.15
C PRO A 20 -13.80 20.59 -0.12
N ALA A 21 -13.17 21.43 -0.93
CA ALA A 21 -12.42 20.99 -2.12
C ALA A 21 -11.21 20.16 -1.69
N THR A 22 -10.85 19.17 -2.51
CA THR A 22 -9.68 18.32 -2.25
C THR A 22 -8.42 19.09 -2.61
N PRO A 23 -7.48 19.32 -1.67
CA PRO A 23 -6.21 20.01 -1.94
C PRO A 23 -5.35 19.21 -2.94
N THR A 24 -4.53 19.91 -3.71
CA THR A 24 -3.67 19.29 -4.74
C THR A 24 -2.76 18.21 -4.15
N LEU A 25 -2.13 18.44 -2.99
CA LEU A 25 -1.27 17.41 -2.36
C LEU A 25 -2.03 16.17 -1.93
N VAL A 26 -3.29 16.30 -1.50
CA VAL A 26 -4.14 15.14 -1.16
C VAL A 26 -4.47 14.35 -2.42
N SER A 27 -4.76 15.04 -3.53
CA SER A 27 -4.97 14.38 -4.83
C SER A 27 -3.70 13.66 -5.31
N VAL A 28 -2.53 14.30 -5.22
CA VAL A 28 -1.24 13.69 -5.57
C VAL A 28 -0.97 12.46 -4.70
N ALA A 29 -1.18 12.55 -3.38
CA ALA A 29 -1.08 11.40 -2.48
C ALA A 29 -2.01 10.26 -2.92
N GLY A 30 -3.26 10.58 -3.28
CA GLY A 30 -4.22 9.61 -3.79
C GLY A 30 -3.74 8.91 -5.06
N TRP A 31 -3.17 9.63 -6.02
CA TRP A 31 -2.60 9.06 -7.23
C TRP A 31 -1.39 8.16 -6.96
N VAL A 32 -0.48 8.57 -6.05
CA VAL A 32 0.67 7.74 -5.64
C VAL A 32 0.19 6.44 -4.99
N LEU A 33 -0.78 6.51 -4.08
CA LEU A 33 -1.37 5.34 -3.43
C LEU A 33 -2.08 4.41 -4.43
N LEU A 34 -2.77 4.98 -5.42
CA LEU A 34 -3.39 4.21 -6.50
C LEU A 34 -2.32 3.53 -7.37
N ALA A 35 -1.22 4.22 -7.68
CA ALA A 35 -0.11 3.63 -8.43
C ALA A 35 0.52 2.45 -7.68
N ILE A 36 0.64 2.52 -6.34
CA ILE A 36 1.06 1.38 -5.51
C ILE A 36 0.08 0.21 -5.66
N ALA A 37 -1.24 0.46 -5.57
CA ALA A 37 -2.25 -0.58 -5.73
C ALA A 37 -2.18 -1.24 -7.12
N VAL A 38 -2.01 -0.45 -8.18
CA VAL A 38 -1.85 -0.95 -9.56
C VAL A 38 -0.56 -1.74 -9.70
N GLY A 39 0.55 -1.29 -9.08
CA GLY A 39 1.82 -2.02 -9.05
C GLY A 39 1.66 -3.41 -8.43
N TRP A 40 0.94 -3.53 -7.32
CA TRP A 40 0.59 -4.81 -6.71
C TRP A 40 -0.27 -5.68 -7.61
N LEU A 41 -1.25 -5.09 -8.31
CA LEU A 41 -2.10 -5.82 -9.27
C LEU A 41 -1.29 -6.39 -10.43
N VAL A 42 -0.35 -5.61 -10.99
CA VAL A 42 0.56 -6.07 -12.04
C VAL A 42 1.45 -7.21 -11.54
N LEU A 43 1.98 -7.10 -10.32
CA LEU A 43 2.79 -8.14 -9.69
C LEU A 43 2.00 -9.45 -9.52
N VAL A 44 0.75 -9.38 -9.06
CA VAL A 44 -0.16 -10.54 -8.95
C VAL A 44 -0.39 -11.16 -10.33
N GLY A 45 -0.72 -10.34 -11.32
CA GLY A 45 -0.96 -10.80 -12.69
C GLY A 45 0.26 -11.49 -13.29
N TYR A 46 1.44 -10.90 -13.12
CA TYR A 46 2.69 -11.46 -13.60
C TYR A 46 3.05 -12.79 -12.88
N THR A 47 2.99 -12.82 -11.56
CA THR A 47 3.28 -14.06 -10.79
C THR A 47 2.28 -15.15 -11.12
N GLY A 48 0.99 -14.83 -11.25
CA GLY A 48 -0.05 -15.78 -11.66
C GLY A 48 0.18 -16.32 -13.07
N PHE A 49 0.56 -15.45 -14.00
CA PHE A 49 0.88 -15.85 -15.39
C PHE A 49 2.11 -16.77 -15.44
N VAL A 50 3.21 -16.38 -14.79
CA VAL A 50 4.44 -17.20 -14.72
C VAL A 50 4.14 -18.56 -14.11
N TYR A 51 3.39 -18.59 -13.01
CA TYR A 51 2.98 -19.82 -12.35
C TYR A 51 2.14 -20.72 -13.27
N ALA A 52 1.11 -20.15 -13.91
CA ALA A 52 0.25 -20.91 -14.82
C ALA A 52 1.03 -21.50 -16.02
N THR A 53 1.94 -20.74 -16.60
CA THR A 53 2.76 -21.21 -17.74
C THR A 53 3.74 -22.29 -17.33
N THR A 54 4.38 -22.20 -16.16
CA THR A 54 5.27 -23.24 -15.66
C THR A 54 4.53 -24.51 -15.31
N GLN A 55 3.37 -24.44 -14.69
CA GLN A 55 2.56 -25.62 -14.36
C GLN A 55 1.99 -26.31 -15.61
N LEU A 56 1.55 -25.55 -16.61
CA LEU A 56 1.07 -26.11 -17.89
C LEU A 56 2.17 -26.87 -18.63
N SER A 57 3.43 -26.45 -18.53
CA SER A 57 4.57 -27.16 -19.12
C SER A 57 4.89 -28.48 -18.41
N HIS A 58 4.56 -28.60 -17.13
CA HIS A 58 4.78 -29.82 -16.32
C HIS A 58 3.63 -30.83 -16.36
N LEU A 59 2.45 -30.45 -16.84
CA LEU A 59 1.29 -31.37 -16.96
C LEU A 59 1.57 -32.61 -17.83
N SER A 60 2.57 -32.56 -18.71
CA SER A 60 3.00 -33.69 -19.54
C SER A 60 3.81 -34.76 -18.80
N THR A 61 4.31 -34.49 -17.58
CA THR A 61 5.22 -35.36 -16.81
C THR A 61 4.62 -35.84 -15.47
N TRP A 62 3.34 -35.81 -15.30
CA TRP A 62 2.56 -35.94 -14.05
C TRP A 62 2.60 -37.29 -13.31
N ARG A 63 3.55 -38.20 -13.53
CA ARG A 63 3.50 -39.53 -12.87
C ARG A 63 4.38 -39.75 -11.63
N ALA A 64 5.27 -38.83 -11.23
CA ALA A 64 6.26 -39.16 -10.19
C ALA A 64 6.53 -38.13 -9.09
N GLN A 65 5.92 -36.95 -9.06
CA GLN A 65 6.45 -35.85 -8.22
C GLN A 65 5.44 -35.15 -7.29
N SER A 66 4.35 -35.79 -6.91
CA SER A 66 3.17 -35.16 -6.27
C SER A 66 3.40 -34.54 -4.88
N LEU A 67 4.48 -34.85 -4.15
CA LEU A 67 4.74 -34.30 -2.81
C LEU A 67 5.73 -33.10 -2.81
N VAL A 68 6.71 -33.08 -3.70
CA VAL A 68 7.68 -31.97 -3.81
C VAL A 68 7.01 -30.74 -4.44
N ASP A 69 6.10 -30.94 -5.38
CA ASP A 69 5.36 -29.87 -6.04
C ASP A 69 4.38 -29.15 -5.11
N ALA A 70 3.81 -29.85 -4.12
CA ALA A 70 2.95 -29.23 -3.12
C ALA A 70 3.68 -28.19 -2.26
N GLN A 71 4.96 -28.40 -1.91
CA GLN A 71 5.75 -27.46 -1.11
C GLN A 71 6.07 -26.16 -1.89
N ALA A 72 6.23 -26.24 -3.22
CA ALA A 72 6.43 -25.08 -4.06
C ALA A 72 5.11 -24.28 -4.29
N TYR A 73 3.95 -24.94 -4.18
CA TYR A 73 2.65 -24.34 -4.40
C TYR A 73 2.26 -23.32 -3.31
N TYR A 74 2.49 -23.65 -2.04
CA TYR A 74 2.09 -22.80 -0.92
C TYR A 74 2.71 -21.40 -0.91
N PRO A 75 4.02 -21.20 -1.19
CA PRO A 75 4.61 -19.87 -1.25
C PRO A 75 4.00 -19.00 -2.35
N VAL A 76 3.69 -19.56 -3.52
CA VAL A 76 3.08 -18.82 -4.64
C VAL A 76 1.65 -18.43 -4.29
N LEU A 77 0.86 -19.35 -3.75
CA LEU A 77 -0.50 -19.06 -3.29
C LEU A 77 -0.49 -17.98 -2.20
N PHE A 78 0.42 -18.07 -1.24
CA PHE A 78 0.59 -17.07 -0.18
C PHE A 78 0.94 -15.70 -0.75
N LEU A 79 1.87 -15.63 -1.71
CA LEU A 79 2.22 -14.39 -2.41
C LEU A 79 1.02 -13.80 -3.16
N MET A 80 0.27 -14.62 -3.89
CA MET A 80 -0.92 -14.16 -4.60
C MET A 80 -1.99 -13.61 -3.66
N VAL A 81 -2.31 -14.33 -2.58
CA VAL A 81 -3.30 -13.90 -1.57
C VAL A 81 -2.84 -12.62 -0.89
N SER A 82 -1.55 -12.54 -0.50
CA SER A 82 -0.97 -11.34 0.13
C SER A 82 -1.02 -10.13 -0.80
N ALA A 83 -0.65 -10.31 -2.06
CA ALA A 83 -0.65 -9.23 -3.04
C ALA A 83 -2.08 -8.77 -3.37
N PHE A 84 -3.04 -9.69 -3.51
CA PHE A 84 -4.46 -9.35 -3.71
C PHE A 84 -5.03 -8.59 -2.50
N SER A 85 -4.69 -9.03 -1.28
CA SER A 85 -5.08 -8.33 -0.05
C SER A 85 -4.50 -6.90 0.00
N ASN A 86 -3.26 -6.71 -0.46
CA ASN A 86 -2.65 -5.37 -0.56
C ASN A 86 -3.36 -4.49 -1.60
N VAL A 87 -3.74 -5.02 -2.77
CA VAL A 87 -4.52 -4.27 -3.77
C VAL A 87 -5.85 -3.80 -3.17
N ALA A 88 -6.58 -4.71 -2.51
CA ALA A 88 -7.86 -4.39 -1.89
C ALA A 88 -7.70 -3.35 -0.77
N LEU A 89 -6.70 -3.53 0.10
CA LEU A 89 -6.39 -2.62 1.21
C LEU A 89 -6.04 -1.22 0.70
N HIS A 90 -5.06 -1.12 -0.21
CA HIS A 90 -4.63 0.16 -0.75
C HIS A 90 -5.75 0.85 -1.55
N GLY A 91 -6.48 0.12 -2.39
CA GLY A 91 -7.60 0.66 -3.18
C GLY A 91 -8.71 1.21 -2.29
N PHE A 92 -9.20 0.41 -1.35
CA PHE A 92 -10.27 0.81 -0.43
C PHE A 92 -9.85 1.97 0.47
N CYS A 93 -8.67 1.86 1.10
CA CYS A 93 -8.16 2.90 1.99
C CYS A 93 -7.84 4.20 1.25
N THR A 94 -7.39 4.15 -0.01
CA THR A 94 -7.17 5.35 -0.83
C THR A 94 -8.48 6.09 -1.08
N VAL A 95 -9.56 5.39 -1.44
CA VAL A 95 -10.87 6.01 -1.63
C VAL A 95 -11.37 6.62 -0.31
N ALA A 96 -11.21 5.92 0.81
CA ALA A 96 -11.59 6.45 2.12
C ALA A 96 -10.73 7.66 2.53
N TYR A 97 -9.43 7.65 2.25
CA TYR A 97 -8.51 8.77 2.47
C TYR A 97 -8.93 10.01 1.66
N LEU A 98 -9.21 9.85 0.36
CA LEU A 98 -9.71 10.94 -0.49
C LEU A 98 -11.07 11.50 -0.04
N ARG A 99 -11.86 10.68 0.66
CA ARG A 99 -13.09 11.12 1.34
C ARG A 99 -12.81 11.82 2.69
N GLY A 100 -11.57 11.91 3.13
CA GLY A 100 -11.14 12.58 4.36
C GLY A 100 -11.36 11.77 5.64
N TYR A 101 -11.32 10.43 5.57
CA TYR A 101 -11.37 9.59 6.77
C TYR A 101 -9.99 9.42 7.40
N ARG A 102 -9.83 9.83 8.65
CA ARG A 102 -8.57 9.73 9.40
C ARG A 102 -8.09 8.30 9.60
N TRP A 103 -9.00 7.36 9.86
CA TRP A 103 -8.65 5.96 10.03
C TRP A 103 -7.96 5.38 8.78
N ALA A 104 -8.37 5.82 7.58
CA ALA A 104 -7.76 5.37 6.34
C ALA A 104 -6.31 5.84 6.21
N ALA A 105 -5.99 7.08 6.65
CA ALA A 105 -4.62 7.57 6.70
C ALA A 105 -3.76 6.74 7.67
N LEU A 106 -4.29 6.34 8.84
CA LEU A 106 -3.59 5.49 9.80
C LEU A 106 -3.32 4.09 9.22
N VAL A 107 -4.33 3.45 8.64
CA VAL A 107 -4.18 2.11 8.03
C VAL A 107 -3.18 2.15 6.88
N LEU A 108 -3.26 3.14 5.99
CA LEU A 108 -2.29 3.33 4.91
C LEU A 108 -0.88 3.56 5.44
N SER A 109 -0.72 4.33 6.53
CA SER A 109 0.59 4.57 7.14
C SER A 109 1.22 3.29 7.68
N VAL A 110 0.42 2.44 8.33
CA VAL A 110 0.90 1.13 8.79
C VAL A 110 1.29 0.24 7.62
N ALA A 111 0.46 0.17 6.58
CA ALA A 111 0.75 -0.62 5.39
C ALA A 111 2.03 -0.15 4.66
N LEU A 112 2.20 1.18 4.51
CA LEU A 112 3.39 1.77 3.90
C LEU A 112 4.65 1.54 4.74
N ALA A 113 4.55 1.68 6.08
CA ALA A 113 5.66 1.41 6.99
C ALA A 113 6.09 -0.06 6.94
N LEU A 114 5.14 -0.99 6.88
CA LEU A 114 5.43 -2.42 6.67
C LEU A 114 6.08 -2.67 5.31
N GLY A 115 5.67 -1.96 4.26
CA GLY A 115 6.30 -2.01 2.95
C GLY A 115 7.76 -1.56 2.97
N VAL A 116 8.05 -0.46 3.67
CA VAL A 116 9.44 0.02 3.89
C VAL A 116 10.26 -1.02 4.66
N LEU A 117 9.72 -1.56 5.75
CA LEU A 117 10.38 -2.56 6.58
C LEU A 117 10.69 -3.83 5.78
N ALA A 118 9.72 -4.34 5.01
CA ALA A 118 9.91 -5.52 4.16
C ALA A 118 11.00 -5.28 3.11
N SER A 119 11.04 -4.11 2.48
CA SER A 119 12.08 -3.73 1.53
C SER A 119 13.48 -3.69 2.18
N LEU A 120 13.59 -3.13 3.38
CA LEU A 120 14.84 -3.11 4.14
C LEU A 120 15.30 -4.52 4.52
N LEU A 121 14.39 -5.41 4.92
CA LEU A 121 14.73 -6.81 5.22
C LEU A 121 15.23 -7.56 3.97
N ILE A 122 14.63 -7.34 2.81
CA ILE A 122 15.12 -7.90 1.53
C ILE A 122 16.53 -7.39 1.24
N MET A 123 16.78 -6.10 1.36
CA MET A 123 18.11 -5.52 1.13
C MET A 123 19.15 -6.09 2.10
N LEU A 124 18.79 -6.24 3.38
CA LEU A 124 19.67 -6.83 4.40
C LEU A 124 19.98 -8.30 4.11
N ALA A 125 18.97 -9.07 3.70
CA ALA A 125 19.15 -10.48 3.33
C ALA A 125 20.12 -10.64 2.14
N VAL A 126 19.98 -9.79 1.12
CA VAL A 126 20.88 -9.78 -0.04
C VAL A 126 22.30 -9.34 0.36
N ALA A 127 22.43 -8.33 1.21
CA ALA A 127 23.73 -7.89 1.71
C ALA A 127 24.43 -8.99 2.54
N ALA A 128 23.68 -9.71 3.39
CA ALA A 128 24.21 -10.84 4.15
C ALA A 128 24.68 -11.98 3.22
N LEU A 129 23.88 -12.29 2.17
CA LEU A 129 24.27 -13.29 1.17
C LEU A 129 25.57 -12.88 0.45
N LEU A 130 25.68 -11.62 0.01
CA LEU A 130 26.90 -11.11 -0.62
C LEU A 130 28.13 -11.17 0.32
N GLY A 131 27.90 -10.91 1.62
CA GLY A 131 28.94 -11.06 2.64
C GLY A 131 29.47 -12.49 2.77
N THR A 132 28.60 -13.49 2.68
CA THR A 132 29.00 -14.92 2.71
C THR A 132 29.75 -15.33 1.45
N LEU A 133 29.42 -14.75 0.28
CA LEU A 133 30.09 -15.03 -1.00
C LEU A 133 31.55 -14.56 -1.02
N ASN A 134 31.89 -13.49 -0.31
CA ASN A 134 33.24 -12.95 -0.28
C ASN A 134 34.29 -13.89 0.37
N GLY A 135 33.84 -14.95 1.08
CA GLY A 135 34.70 -15.95 1.70
C GLY A 135 34.63 -17.36 1.06
N ALA A 136 33.79 -17.54 0.02
CA ALA A 136 33.54 -18.84 -0.58
C ALA A 136 34.56 -19.20 -1.69
N PRO A 137 34.90 -20.52 -1.88
CA PRO A 137 35.70 -20.99 -3.01
C PRO A 137 35.05 -20.64 -4.35
N SER A 138 35.85 -20.39 -5.37
CA SER A 138 35.38 -19.88 -6.69
C SER A 138 34.32 -20.77 -7.37
N GLN A 139 34.36 -22.10 -7.16
CA GLN A 139 33.37 -23.02 -7.74
C GLN A 139 32.00 -22.90 -7.08
N ASP A 140 31.94 -22.62 -5.78
CA ASP A 140 30.70 -22.45 -5.04
C ASP A 140 30.06 -21.08 -5.33
N VAL A 141 30.89 -20.07 -5.66
CA VAL A 141 30.42 -18.71 -6.01
C VAL A 141 29.57 -18.73 -7.27
N GLU A 142 29.95 -19.48 -8.29
CA GLU A 142 29.19 -19.50 -9.56
C GLU A 142 27.82 -20.17 -9.40
N LEU A 143 27.78 -21.24 -8.59
CA LEU A 143 26.53 -21.96 -8.27
C LEU A 143 25.59 -21.10 -7.39
N LEU A 144 26.17 -20.38 -6.43
CA LEU A 144 25.43 -19.46 -5.56
C LEU A 144 24.94 -18.22 -6.32
N LEU A 145 25.72 -17.66 -7.25
CA LEU A 145 25.32 -16.53 -8.09
C LEU A 145 24.17 -16.89 -9.02
N SER A 146 24.18 -18.09 -9.62
CA SER A 146 23.09 -18.56 -10.47
C SER A 146 21.79 -18.73 -9.67
N SER A 147 21.87 -19.24 -8.43
CA SER A 147 20.73 -19.37 -7.51
C SER A 147 20.29 -18.03 -6.90
N ALA A 148 21.18 -17.04 -6.81
CA ALA A 148 20.90 -15.72 -6.25
C ALA A 148 20.29 -14.73 -7.27
N SER A 149 20.29 -15.08 -8.56
CA SER A 149 19.72 -14.23 -9.62
C SER A 149 18.30 -13.68 -9.31
N PRO A 150 17.36 -14.47 -8.75
CA PRO A 150 16.05 -13.95 -8.36
C PRO A 150 16.12 -12.90 -7.24
N LEU A 151 17.09 -13.01 -6.32
CA LEU A 151 17.25 -12.09 -5.19
C LEU A 151 17.72 -10.70 -5.65
N TYR A 152 18.61 -10.64 -6.66
CA TYR A 152 18.99 -9.35 -7.25
C TYR A 152 17.80 -8.65 -7.90
N THR A 153 16.95 -9.38 -8.60
CA THR A 153 15.72 -8.84 -9.18
C THR A 153 14.81 -8.25 -8.09
N LEU A 154 14.71 -8.91 -6.93
CA LEU A 154 13.93 -8.39 -5.79
C LEU A 154 14.48 -7.07 -5.27
N VAL A 155 15.80 -6.85 -5.26
CA VAL A 155 16.40 -5.57 -4.84
C VAL A 155 16.03 -4.45 -5.81
N TYR A 156 16.09 -4.70 -7.13
CA TYR A 156 15.70 -3.72 -8.14
C TYR A 156 14.23 -3.28 -8.01
N ILE A 157 13.38 -4.14 -7.47
CA ILE A 157 11.96 -3.81 -7.19
C ILE A 157 11.83 -3.16 -5.80
N ALA A 158 12.53 -3.68 -4.79
CA ALA A 158 12.40 -3.24 -3.40
C ALA A 158 12.84 -1.78 -3.20
N VAL A 159 13.93 -1.35 -3.85
CA VAL A 159 14.46 0.03 -3.69
C VAL A 159 13.47 1.08 -4.21
N PRO A 160 13.00 1.04 -5.47
CA PRO A 160 11.99 2.01 -5.93
C PRO A 160 10.70 1.93 -5.14
N TYR A 161 10.24 0.73 -4.78
CA TYR A 161 9.03 0.54 -3.98
C TYR A 161 9.17 1.20 -2.59
N MET A 162 10.32 1.02 -1.91
CA MET A 162 10.61 1.67 -0.64
C MET A 162 10.55 3.20 -0.76
N LEU A 163 11.18 3.77 -1.81
CA LEU A 163 11.17 5.21 -2.05
C LEU A 163 9.74 5.73 -2.26
N VAL A 164 8.95 5.04 -3.05
CA VAL A 164 7.54 5.42 -3.29
C VAL A 164 6.74 5.34 -2.00
N CYS A 165 6.94 4.31 -1.15
CA CYS A 165 6.29 4.21 0.16
C CYS A 165 6.65 5.36 1.10
N VAL A 166 7.93 5.77 1.15
CA VAL A 166 8.39 6.91 1.97
C VAL A 166 7.75 8.22 1.48
N VAL A 167 7.74 8.46 0.18
CA VAL A 167 7.09 9.64 -0.41
C VAL A 167 5.59 9.64 -0.12
N ALA A 168 4.91 8.50 -0.31
CA ALA A 168 3.49 8.36 0.00
C ALA A 168 3.20 8.65 1.47
N LEU A 169 4.03 8.14 2.38
CA LEU A 169 3.91 8.38 3.82
C LEU A 169 4.03 9.87 4.16
N ALA A 170 5.03 10.56 3.58
CA ALA A 170 5.22 11.99 3.75
C ALA A 170 4.02 12.80 3.23
N LEU A 171 3.46 12.43 2.08
CA LEU A 171 2.28 13.09 1.50
C LEU A 171 1.02 12.87 2.35
N VAL A 172 0.77 11.65 2.85
CA VAL A 172 -0.37 11.30 3.71
C VAL A 172 -0.34 12.13 5.00
N TRP A 173 0.84 12.36 5.59
CA TRP A 173 1.01 13.13 6.82
C TRP A 173 1.36 14.61 6.60
N SER A 174 1.30 15.11 5.38
CA SER A 174 1.51 16.53 5.08
C SER A 174 0.50 17.40 5.85
N ARG A 175 0.88 18.64 6.13
CA ARG A 175 0.01 19.61 6.82
C ARG A 175 -1.32 19.78 6.08
N GLN A 176 -1.30 19.84 4.75
CA GLN A 176 -2.51 19.98 3.94
C GLN A 176 -3.45 18.77 4.07
N SER A 177 -2.90 17.54 4.13
CA SER A 177 -3.71 16.33 4.32
C SER A 177 -4.41 16.32 5.67
N ARG A 178 -3.70 16.71 6.73
CA ARG A 178 -4.27 16.79 8.10
C ARG A 178 -5.38 17.82 8.18
N THR A 179 -5.13 19.04 7.70
CA THR A 179 -6.15 20.10 7.67
C THR A 179 -7.38 19.71 6.83
N TYR A 180 -7.18 19.04 5.68
CA TYR A 180 -8.27 18.54 4.86
C TYR A 180 -9.15 17.52 5.60
N MET A 181 -8.53 16.57 6.29
CA MET A 181 -9.26 15.55 7.07
C MET A 181 -10.07 16.18 8.21
N GLU A 182 -9.55 17.25 8.83
CA GLU A 182 -10.26 18.02 9.87
C GLU A 182 -11.46 18.74 9.29
N MET A 183 -11.27 19.52 8.22
CA MET A 183 -12.37 20.22 7.54
C MET A 183 -13.47 19.26 7.06
N ARG A 184 -13.08 18.08 6.57
CA ARG A 184 -14.05 17.06 6.11
C ARG A 184 -14.79 16.42 7.27
N ARG A 185 -14.13 16.23 8.42
CA ARG A 185 -14.80 15.75 9.64
C ARG A 185 -15.84 16.75 10.09
N ASP A 186 -15.44 18.02 10.20
CA ASP A 186 -16.31 19.08 10.72
C ASP A 186 -17.50 19.31 9.78
N TRP A 187 -17.29 19.26 8.46
CA TRP A 187 -18.37 19.30 7.47
C TRP A 187 -19.36 18.13 7.62
N ARG A 188 -18.89 16.92 7.96
CA ARG A 188 -19.78 15.76 8.18
C ARG A 188 -20.58 15.91 9.48
N VAL A 189 -19.97 16.42 10.54
CA VAL A 189 -20.63 16.63 11.84
C VAL A 189 -21.70 17.72 11.71
N GLY A 190 -21.36 18.88 11.13
CA GLY A 190 -22.33 19.96 10.92
C GLY A 190 -23.53 19.51 10.10
N ARG A 191 -23.33 18.71 9.05
CA ARG A 191 -24.43 18.17 8.24
C ARG A 191 -25.31 17.15 8.99
N SER A 192 -24.78 16.44 9.98
CA SER A 192 -25.57 15.50 10.79
C SER A 192 -26.46 16.21 11.80
N GLU A 193 -26.06 17.37 12.27
CA GLU A 193 -26.85 18.19 13.21
C GLU A 193 -28.07 18.82 12.52
N ASP A 194 -27.96 19.18 11.23
CA ASP A 194 -29.07 19.74 10.43
C ASP A 194 -30.21 18.73 10.19
N TYR A 195 -30.00 17.42 10.36
CA TYR A 195 -31.04 16.39 10.21
C TYR A 195 -31.73 16.02 11.53
N LEU A 196 -31.31 16.59 12.66
CA LEU A 196 -31.86 16.28 13.98
C LEU A 196 -32.82 17.36 14.48
N ILE A 197 -33.10 18.40 13.68
CA ILE A 197 -34.07 19.47 13.90
C ILE A 197 -35.28 19.25 13.01
#